data_e07123625b434e03ee32b7d634324957
#
_entry.id   e07123625b434e03ee32b7d634324957
#
_cell.length_a   1.000
_cell.length_b   1.000
_cell.length_c   1.000
_cell.angle_alpha   90.00
_cell.angle_beta   90.00
_cell.angle_gamma   90.00
#
_symmetry.space_group_name_H-M   'P 1'
#
loop_
_entity.id
_entity.type
_entity.pdbx_description
1 polymer ?
#
loop_
_entity_poly.entity_id
_entity_poly.type
_entity_poly.pdbx_seq_one_letter_code
_entity_poly.pdbx_strand_id
1 'polypeptide(L)'
;RDLALYCIKRGIILQAGHTNAEYNHMTEGMQAGILHSTHLFNAMSQMHHRNPGAVGAVLIHREMACEIVADGVHVHPDLLRLLMRDKPLDKILLVTDALTPTEQEVGTLYANGEEVVFKDGCFHRVADDVIAGSSLTMIRGVKNLVSFGFSVGDAVKCASANPAELMHYKNKGMLIPGYD
;
A
#
# COMPACT_ATOMS: atom_id res chain seq x y z
N ARG A 1 20.79 -4.15 7.69
CA ARG A 1 20.49 -4.66 9.03
C ARG A 1 20.71 -3.59 10.11
N ASP A 2 21.91 -2.99 10.17
CA ASP A 2 22.25 -2.01 11.23
C ASP A 2 21.38 -0.76 11.19
N LEU A 3 21.08 -0.23 9.99
CA LEU A 3 20.16 0.88 9.82
C LEU A 3 18.74 0.50 10.30
N ALA A 4 18.25 -0.69 9.99
CA ALA A 4 16.96 -1.14 10.45
C ALA A 4 16.88 -1.20 11.99
N LEU A 5 17.89 -1.79 12.62
CA LEU A 5 17.98 -1.85 14.08
C LEU A 5 18.09 -0.45 14.71
N TYR A 6 18.81 0.46 14.07
CA TYR A 6 18.91 1.86 14.51
C TYR A 6 17.56 2.56 14.49
N CYS A 7 16.79 2.42 13.40
CA CYS A 7 15.46 3.00 13.24
C CYS A 7 14.46 2.44 14.25
N ILE A 8 14.43 1.12 14.39
CA ILE A 8 13.49 0.43 15.30
C ILE A 8 13.72 0.84 16.75
N LYS A 9 14.97 0.92 17.20
CA LYS A 9 15.32 1.42 18.55
C LYS A 9 14.82 2.84 18.82
N ARG A 10 14.46 3.60 17.79
CA ARG A 10 13.90 4.97 17.86
C ARG A 10 12.41 5.03 17.61
N GLY A 11 11.75 3.90 17.52
CA GLY A 11 10.31 3.84 17.23
C GLY A 11 9.94 4.23 15.79
N ILE A 12 10.92 4.21 14.86
CA ILE A 12 10.67 4.47 13.44
C ILE A 12 10.16 3.19 12.81
N ILE A 13 8.97 3.26 12.22
CA ILE A 13 8.35 2.16 11.48
C ILE A 13 8.99 2.10 10.09
N LEU A 14 9.47 0.92 9.72
CA LEU A 14 10.13 0.69 8.45
C LEU A 14 9.23 -0.03 7.47
N GLN A 15 9.29 0.39 6.21
CA GLN A 15 8.56 -0.21 5.10
C GLN A 15 9.53 -0.76 4.05
N ALA A 16 9.14 -1.88 3.42
CA ALA A 16 9.76 -2.37 2.21
C ALA A 16 8.94 -1.90 0.99
N GLY A 17 9.59 -1.25 0.04
CA GLY A 17 8.96 -0.79 -1.20
C GLY A 17 9.98 -0.28 -2.19
N HIS A 18 9.56 -0.01 -3.45
CA HIS A 18 10.45 0.37 -4.55
C HIS A 18 11.72 -0.48 -4.56
N THR A 19 11.54 -1.80 -4.57
CA THR A 19 12.65 -2.73 -4.35
C THR A 19 12.67 -3.86 -5.38
N ASN A 20 13.86 -4.25 -5.78
CA ASN A 20 14.09 -5.47 -6.55
C ASN A 20 14.59 -6.62 -5.63
N ALA A 21 14.23 -6.57 -4.37
CA ALA A 21 14.61 -7.59 -3.39
C ALA A 21 14.03 -8.95 -3.76
N GLU A 22 14.84 -9.98 -3.66
CA GLU A 22 14.36 -11.36 -3.74
C GLU A 22 13.74 -11.82 -2.43
N TYR A 23 13.09 -12.96 -2.45
CA TYR A 23 12.43 -13.55 -1.28
C TYR A 23 13.33 -13.60 -0.03
N ASN A 24 14.59 -14.03 -0.20
CA ASN A 24 15.55 -14.14 0.92
C ASN A 24 15.89 -12.76 1.52
N HIS A 25 16.05 -11.73 0.68
CA HIS A 25 16.30 -10.36 1.16
C HIS A 25 15.12 -9.83 1.97
N MET A 26 13.88 -10.15 1.54
CA MET A 26 12.68 -9.78 2.29
C MET A 26 12.62 -10.48 3.66
N THR A 27 12.94 -11.78 3.71
CA THR A 27 12.96 -12.53 4.98
C THR A 27 14.05 -12.04 5.93
N GLU A 28 15.23 -11.67 5.43
CA GLU A 28 16.28 -11.00 6.22
C GLU A 28 15.83 -9.63 6.75
N GLY A 29 15.12 -8.86 5.91
CA GLY A 29 14.49 -7.59 6.30
C GLY A 29 13.48 -7.78 7.44
N MET A 30 12.64 -8.80 7.34
CA MET A 30 11.66 -9.15 8.38
C MET A 30 12.35 -9.53 9.72
N GLN A 31 13.41 -10.33 9.66
CA GLN A 31 14.22 -10.67 10.84
C GLN A 31 14.87 -9.43 11.46
N ALA A 32 15.12 -8.39 10.67
CA ALA A 32 15.59 -7.10 11.14
C ALA A 32 14.45 -6.17 11.60
N GLY A 33 13.18 -6.61 11.54
CA GLY A 33 12.00 -5.88 12.02
C GLY A 33 11.26 -5.05 10.95
N ILE A 34 11.53 -5.25 9.67
CA ILE A 34 10.76 -4.63 8.58
C ILE A 34 9.51 -5.50 8.34
N LEU A 35 8.40 -5.14 8.99
CA LEU A 35 7.16 -5.91 8.98
C LEU A 35 6.01 -5.20 8.23
N HIS A 36 6.37 -4.28 7.33
CA HIS A 36 5.41 -3.50 6.56
C HIS A 36 5.91 -3.31 5.13
N SER A 37 5.00 -3.37 4.16
CA SER A 37 5.27 -3.12 2.74
C SER A 37 4.36 -2.01 2.23
N THR A 38 4.93 -1.04 1.49
CA THR A 38 4.16 0.00 0.81
C THR A 38 3.53 -0.53 -0.47
N HIS A 39 2.44 0.07 -0.94
CA HIS A 39 1.70 -0.15 -2.20
C HIS A 39 1.98 -1.51 -2.89
N LEU A 40 1.64 -2.59 -2.19
CA LEU A 40 1.89 -3.98 -2.61
C LEU A 40 1.62 -4.20 -4.10
N PHE A 41 2.47 -4.94 -4.77
CA PHE A 41 2.59 -5.24 -6.20
C PHE A 41 3.30 -4.16 -7.03
N ASN A 42 3.30 -2.89 -6.60
CA ASN A 42 3.81 -1.78 -7.37
C ASN A 42 5.29 -1.52 -7.07
N ALA A 43 6.09 -1.27 -8.11
CA ALA A 43 7.52 -0.98 -8.02
C ALA A 43 8.32 -1.96 -7.14
N MET A 44 8.02 -3.26 -7.22
CA MET A 44 8.71 -4.33 -6.50
C MET A 44 8.82 -5.60 -7.34
N SER A 45 9.77 -6.50 -6.99
CA SER A 45 9.94 -7.77 -7.66
C SER A 45 8.67 -8.62 -7.56
N GLN A 46 8.18 -9.06 -8.72
CA GLN A 46 6.91 -9.77 -8.85
C GLN A 46 7.04 -11.24 -8.41
N MET A 47 5.91 -11.85 -8.11
CA MET A 47 5.83 -13.24 -7.72
C MET A 47 5.99 -14.18 -8.94
N HIS A 48 6.94 -15.09 -8.85
CA HIS A 48 7.11 -16.20 -9.78
C HIS A 48 7.20 -17.51 -9.01
N HIS A 49 6.66 -18.61 -9.55
CA HIS A 49 6.56 -19.90 -8.85
C HIS A 49 7.90 -20.51 -8.40
N ARG A 50 9.02 -20.11 -8.99
CA ARG A 50 10.38 -20.53 -8.59
C ARG A 50 11.16 -19.42 -7.88
N ASN A 51 10.70 -18.18 -7.93
CA ASN A 51 11.28 -17.04 -7.23
C ASN A 51 10.14 -16.12 -6.77
N PRO A 52 9.67 -16.23 -5.52
CA PRO A 52 8.50 -15.49 -5.06
C PRO A 52 8.67 -13.96 -5.05
N GLY A 53 9.90 -13.46 -5.05
CA GLY A 53 10.17 -12.03 -5.00
C GLY A 53 9.65 -11.34 -3.74
N ALA A 54 9.60 -10.01 -3.77
CA ALA A 54 9.08 -9.20 -2.67
C ALA A 54 7.57 -9.40 -2.51
N VAL A 55 6.81 -9.42 -3.60
CA VAL A 55 5.35 -9.66 -3.57
C VAL A 55 5.05 -11.00 -2.90
N GLY A 56 5.71 -12.07 -3.33
CA GLY A 56 5.50 -13.39 -2.73
C GLY A 56 5.87 -13.45 -1.27
N ALA A 57 6.95 -12.77 -0.84
CA ALA A 57 7.32 -12.71 0.57
C ALA A 57 6.21 -12.05 1.40
N VAL A 58 5.67 -10.92 0.96
CA VAL A 58 4.56 -10.23 1.64
C VAL A 58 3.32 -11.12 1.73
N LEU A 59 2.99 -11.86 0.68
CA LEU A 59 1.82 -12.74 0.67
C LEU A 59 1.99 -13.98 1.57
N ILE A 60 3.18 -14.59 1.55
CA ILE A 60 3.48 -15.81 2.32
C ILE A 60 3.56 -15.51 3.83
N HIS A 61 4.20 -14.40 4.21
CA HIS A 61 4.38 -14.03 5.60
C HIS A 61 3.18 -13.25 6.13
N ARG A 62 2.27 -13.95 6.79
CA ARG A 62 0.98 -13.39 7.27
C ARG A 62 1.13 -12.23 8.25
N GLU A 63 2.22 -12.20 9.01
CA GLU A 63 2.58 -11.15 9.97
C GLU A 63 3.01 -9.82 9.32
N MET A 64 3.43 -9.86 8.06
CA MET A 64 3.83 -8.67 7.32
C MET A 64 2.61 -7.87 6.88
N ALA A 65 2.46 -6.64 7.34
CA ALA A 65 1.41 -5.74 6.89
C ALA A 65 1.69 -5.23 5.46
N CYS A 66 0.66 -4.86 4.73
CA CYS A 66 0.79 -4.33 3.38
C CYS A 66 -0.19 -3.20 3.10
N GLU A 67 0.28 -2.19 2.42
CA GLU A 67 -0.55 -1.14 1.85
C GLU A 67 -1.07 -1.55 0.48
N ILE A 68 -2.30 -1.17 0.18
CA ILE A 68 -2.95 -1.41 -1.11
C ILE A 68 -3.50 -0.12 -1.69
N VAL A 69 -3.36 0.06 -2.99
CA VAL A 69 -4.02 1.13 -3.76
C VAL A 69 -5.23 0.51 -4.45
N ALA A 70 -6.42 0.88 -4.00
CA ALA A 70 -7.68 0.27 -4.45
C ALA A 70 -8.39 1.13 -5.52
N ASP A 71 -7.66 1.58 -6.52
CA ASP A 71 -8.22 2.33 -7.65
C ASP A 71 -8.71 1.43 -8.80
N GLY A 72 -8.31 0.14 -8.79
CA GLY A 72 -8.60 -0.82 -9.85
C GLY A 72 -7.67 -0.75 -11.05
N VAL A 73 -6.66 0.13 -11.00
CA VAL A 73 -5.63 0.33 -12.02
C VAL A 73 -4.27 -0.20 -11.51
N HIS A 74 -3.82 0.28 -10.36
CA HIS A 74 -2.57 -0.18 -9.72
C HIS A 74 -2.59 -1.66 -9.38
N VAL A 75 -3.74 -2.18 -8.96
CA VAL A 75 -3.94 -3.59 -8.63
C VAL A 75 -5.27 -4.06 -9.18
N HIS A 76 -5.25 -5.16 -9.94
CA HIS A 76 -6.48 -5.77 -10.44
C HIS A 76 -7.41 -6.18 -9.29
N PRO A 77 -8.73 -5.89 -9.36
CA PRO A 77 -9.66 -6.19 -8.28
C PRO A 77 -9.64 -7.65 -7.80
N ASP A 78 -9.43 -8.60 -8.69
CA ASP A 78 -9.36 -10.03 -8.31
C ASP A 78 -8.12 -10.37 -7.47
N LEU A 79 -7.01 -9.65 -7.65
CA LEU A 79 -5.84 -9.78 -6.76
C LEU A 79 -6.11 -9.21 -5.37
N LEU A 80 -6.89 -8.12 -5.27
CA LEU A 80 -7.36 -7.60 -3.98
C LEU A 80 -8.32 -8.58 -3.30
N ARG A 81 -9.20 -9.26 -4.05
CA ARG A 81 -10.06 -10.35 -3.51
C ARG A 81 -9.23 -11.53 -3.00
N LEU A 82 -8.20 -11.93 -3.75
CA LEU A 82 -7.28 -12.98 -3.33
C LEU A 82 -6.56 -12.59 -2.03
N LEU A 83 -6.04 -11.37 -1.97
CA LEU A 83 -5.38 -10.82 -0.79
C LEU A 83 -6.31 -10.84 0.44
N MET A 84 -7.55 -10.35 0.29
CA MET A 84 -8.57 -10.36 1.34
C MET A 84 -8.83 -11.77 1.89
N ARG A 85 -8.83 -12.78 1.03
CA ARG A 85 -9.08 -14.17 1.43
C ARG A 85 -7.92 -14.75 2.25
N ASP A 86 -6.69 -14.42 1.92
CA ASP A 86 -5.51 -15.14 2.41
C ASP A 86 -4.73 -14.35 3.47
N LYS A 87 -4.80 -13.00 3.45
CA LYS A 87 -4.11 -12.11 4.39
C LYS A 87 -5.00 -11.78 5.59
N PRO A 88 -4.49 -11.75 6.84
CA PRO A 88 -5.24 -11.23 7.97
C PRO A 88 -5.68 -9.79 7.72
N LEU A 89 -6.94 -9.47 8.01
CA LEU A 89 -7.52 -8.16 7.72
C LEU A 89 -6.77 -7.02 8.40
N ASP A 90 -6.31 -7.23 9.64
CA ASP A 90 -5.52 -6.27 10.43
C ASP A 90 -4.13 -5.96 9.81
N LYS A 91 -3.73 -6.71 8.80
CA LYS A 91 -2.50 -6.52 8.04
C LYS A 91 -2.70 -5.87 6.67
N ILE A 92 -3.92 -5.47 6.35
CA ILE A 92 -4.25 -4.79 5.09
C ILE A 92 -4.57 -3.32 5.39
N LEU A 93 -3.82 -2.40 4.76
CA LEU A 93 -3.99 -0.97 4.90
C LEU A 93 -4.38 -0.35 3.55
N LEU A 94 -5.40 0.49 3.54
CA LEU A 94 -5.75 1.26 2.35
C LEU A 94 -4.94 2.56 2.32
N VAL A 95 -4.24 2.79 1.21
CA VAL A 95 -3.58 4.05 0.90
C VAL A 95 -4.08 4.59 -0.43
N THR A 96 -3.91 5.87 -0.66
CA THR A 96 -4.32 6.50 -1.92
C THR A 96 -3.23 6.47 -2.96
N ASP A 97 -1.99 6.66 -2.57
CA ASP A 97 -0.88 6.94 -3.48
C ASP A 97 -1.19 8.09 -4.45
N ALA A 98 -1.98 9.06 -3.97
CA ALA A 98 -2.47 10.19 -4.77
C ALA A 98 -1.38 11.23 -4.96
N LEU A 99 -1.23 11.70 -6.21
CA LEU A 99 -0.31 12.76 -6.53
C LEU A 99 -0.90 14.15 -6.24
N THR A 100 -0.03 15.14 -6.09
CA THR A 100 -0.41 16.54 -5.83
C THR A 100 -1.50 17.08 -6.77
N PRO A 101 -1.51 16.79 -8.12
CA PRO A 101 -2.55 17.25 -9.00
C PRO A 101 -3.85 16.43 -8.97
N THR A 102 -4.06 15.60 -7.96
CA THR A 102 -5.34 14.89 -7.77
C THR A 102 -6.51 15.88 -7.77
N GLU A 103 -7.56 15.56 -8.54
CA GLU A 103 -8.70 16.44 -8.84
C GLU A 103 -8.40 17.61 -9.79
N GLN A 104 -7.20 17.68 -10.35
CA GLN A 104 -6.84 18.60 -11.42
C GLN A 104 -6.75 17.80 -12.73
N GLU A 105 -7.75 17.94 -13.59
CA GLU A 105 -7.88 17.09 -14.77
C GLU A 105 -7.37 17.73 -16.06
N VAL A 106 -6.90 18.98 -16.04
CA VAL A 106 -6.64 19.76 -17.28
C VAL A 106 -5.31 20.53 -17.20
N GLY A 107 -4.52 20.43 -18.26
CA GLY A 107 -3.27 21.17 -18.45
C GLY A 107 -2.02 20.32 -18.25
N THR A 108 -0.87 20.95 -18.28
CA THR A 108 0.40 20.31 -17.93
C THR A 108 0.50 20.20 -16.43
N LEU A 109 0.57 18.97 -15.94
CA LEU A 109 0.60 18.65 -14.52
C LEU A 109 2.01 18.21 -14.12
N TYR A 110 2.42 18.54 -12.90
CA TYR A 110 3.71 18.15 -12.36
C TYR A 110 3.54 17.46 -11.00
N ALA A 111 4.24 16.36 -10.81
CA ALA A 111 4.35 15.67 -9.55
C ALA A 111 5.79 15.20 -9.33
N ASN A 112 6.34 15.39 -8.12
CA ASN A 112 7.71 14.99 -7.78
C ASN A 112 8.81 15.52 -8.72
N GLY A 113 8.56 16.69 -9.38
CA GLY A 113 9.47 17.29 -10.34
C GLY A 113 9.40 16.71 -11.75
N GLU A 114 8.49 15.77 -12.01
CA GLU A 114 8.26 15.17 -13.32
C GLU A 114 6.92 15.62 -13.92
N GLU A 115 6.87 15.73 -15.24
CA GLU A 115 5.62 15.99 -15.94
C GLU A 115 4.78 14.74 -15.99
N VAL A 116 3.49 14.89 -15.63
CA VAL A 116 2.53 13.80 -15.59
C VAL A 116 1.27 14.13 -16.37
N VAL A 117 0.62 13.10 -16.88
CA VAL A 117 -0.66 13.19 -17.57
C VAL A 117 -1.66 12.25 -16.90
N PHE A 118 -2.89 12.73 -16.72
CA PHE A 118 -3.98 11.89 -16.24
C PHE A 118 -4.57 11.11 -17.42
N LYS A 119 -4.51 9.80 -17.36
CA LYS A 119 -5.16 8.90 -18.32
C LYS A 119 -5.48 7.54 -17.66
N ASP A 120 -6.47 6.85 -18.17
CA ASP A 120 -6.87 5.50 -17.73
C ASP A 120 -7.11 5.39 -16.22
N GLY A 121 -7.51 6.52 -15.58
CA GLY A 121 -7.87 6.55 -14.15
C GLY A 121 -6.72 6.80 -13.18
N CYS A 122 -5.49 7.03 -13.67
CA CYS A 122 -4.32 7.34 -12.85
C CYS A 122 -3.36 8.32 -13.56
N PHE A 123 -2.32 8.75 -12.84
CA PHE A 123 -1.28 9.60 -13.44
C PHE A 123 -0.14 8.77 -14.00
N HIS A 124 0.27 9.10 -15.22
CA HIS A 124 1.41 8.51 -15.90
C HIS A 124 2.49 9.56 -16.13
N ARG A 125 3.74 9.18 -16.03
CA ARG A 125 4.86 10.04 -16.43
C ARG A 125 4.82 10.23 -17.95
N VAL A 126 4.98 11.47 -18.39
CA VAL A 126 5.00 11.77 -19.84
C VAL A 126 6.22 11.15 -20.52
N ALA A 127 7.35 11.05 -19.82
CA ALA A 127 8.62 10.59 -20.38
C ALA A 127 8.64 9.12 -20.80
N ASP A 128 7.95 8.23 -20.07
CA ASP A 128 8.06 6.77 -20.29
C ASP A 128 6.74 6.02 -20.12
N ASP A 129 5.66 6.75 -19.91
CA ASP A 129 4.30 6.21 -19.76
C ASP A 129 4.10 5.28 -18.55
N VAL A 130 5.00 5.32 -17.57
CA VAL A 130 4.90 4.54 -16.34
C VAL A 130 3.91 5.21 -15.39
N ILE A 131 3.09 4.40 -14.71
CA ILE A 131 2.21 4.88 -13.64
C ILE A 131 3.06 5.57 -12.57
N ALA A 132 2.76 6.84 -12.30
CA ALA A 132 3.46 7.68 -11.34
C ALA A 132 2.74 7.74 -9.99
N GLY A 133 1.45 7.46 -9.96
CA GLY A 133 0.60 7.46 -8.80
C GLY A 133 -0.88 7.58 -9.15
N SER A 134 -1.73 7.56 -8.15
CA SER A 134 -3.17 7.59 -8.32
C SER A 134 -3.78 9.00 -8.29
N SER A 135 -5.05 9.08 -8.69
CA SER A 135 -5.96 10.18 -8.38
C SER A 135 -7.01 9.77 -7.34
N LEU A 136 -6.71 8.72 -6.57
CA LEU A 136 -7.64 8.13 -5.63
C LEU A 136 -7.83 9.02 -4.40
N THR A 137 -9.07 9.29 -4.03
CA THR A 137 -9.38 9.83 -2.69
C THR A 137 -9.66 8.66 -1.73
N MET A 138 -9.39 8.84 -0.43
CA MET A 138 -9.59 7.79 0.56
C MET A 138 -11.04 7.26 0.56
N ILE A 139 -12.03 8.14 0.46
CA ILE A 139 -13.44 7.73 0.41
C ILE A 139 -13.79 6.94 -0.85
N ARG A 140 -13.15 7.27 -1.99
CA ARG A 140 -13.30 6.48 -3.24
C ARG A 140 -12.66 5.12 -3.08
N GLY A 141 -11.48 5.04 -2.46
CA GLY A 141 -10.79 3.79 -2.14
C GLY A 141 -11.65 2.85 -1.28
N VAL A 142 -12.29 3.37 -0.23
CA VAL A 142 -13.24 2.59 0.59
C VAL A 142 -14.42 2.08 -0.26
N LYS A 143 -15.04 2.94 -1.08
CA LYS A 143 -16.13 2.53 -1.99
C LYS A 143 -15.70 1.46 -2.99
N ASN A 144 -14.49 1.58 -3.52
CA ASN A 144 -13.93 0.60 -4.45
C ASN A 144 -13.70 -0.75 -3.76
N LEU A 145 -13.13 -0.78 -2.55
CA LEU A 145 -12.97 -2.02 -1.77
C LEU A 145 -14.31 -2.71 -1.57
N VAL A 146 -15.37 -1.96 -1.23
CA VAL A 146 -16.73 -2.53 -1.10
C VAL A 146 -17.21 -3.12 -2.43
N SER A 147 -17.01 -2.42 -3.54
CA SER A 147 -17.36 -2.93 -4.87
C SER A 147 -16.56 -4.16 -5.28
N PHE A 148 -15.34 -4.31 -4.74
CA PHE A 148 -14.47 -5.47 -4.96
C PHE A 148 -14.79 -6.65 -4.03
N GLY A 149 -15.75 -6.50 -3.10
CA GLY A 149 -16.26 -7.58 -2.26
C GLY A 149 -15.87 -7.54 -0.79
N PHE A 150 -15.18 -6.49 -0.34
CA PHE A 150 -15.00 -6.24 1.09
C PHE A 150 -16.34 -5.85 1.74
N SER A 151 -16.56 -6.23 2.99
CA SER A 151 -17.65 -5.62 3.75
C SER A 151 -17.36 -4.13 4.00
N VAL A 152 -18.40 -3.32 4.23
CA VAL A 152 -18.20 -1.90 4.59
C VAL A 152 -17.32 -1.77 5.83
N GLY A 153 -17.54 -2.63 6.84
CA GLY A 153 -16.74 -2.63 8.07
C GLY A 153 -15.27 -2.95 7.80
N ASP A 154 -14.97 -3.92 6.95
CA ASP A 154 -13.59 -4.30 6.61
C ASP A 154 -12.89 -3.20 5.81
N ALA A 155 -13.58 -2.63 4.81
CA ALA A 155 -13.03 -1.52 4.01
C ALA A 155 -12.71 -0.29 4.88
N VAL A 156 -13.58 0.04 5.83
CA VAL A 156 -13.35 1.14 6.79
C VAL A 156 -12.19 0.80 7.74
N LYS A 157 -12.09 -0.43 8.24
CA LYS A 157 -10.93 -0.84 9.06
C LYS A 157 -9.62 -0.68 8.32
N CYS A 158 -9.53 -1.10 7.05
CA CYS A 158 -8.33 -0.90 6.24
C CYS A 158 -7.93 0.57 6.09
N ALA A 159 -8.90 1.49 6.11
CA ALA A 159 -8.67 2.93 5.94
C ALA A 159 -8.44 3.68 7.26
N SER A 160 -8.74 3.10 8.42
CA SER A 160 -8.74 3.82 9.71
C SER A 160 -8.09 3.04 10.85
N ALA A 161 -8.71 1.97 11.35
CA ALA A 161 -8.23 1.24 12.52
C ALA A 161 -6.86 0.57 12.27
N ASN A 162 -6.70 -0.10 11.13
CA ASN A 162 -5.45 -0.79 10.82
C ASN A 162 -4.24 0.17 10.68
N PRO A 163 -4.32 1.30 9.94
CA PRO A 163 -3.23 2.27 9.93
C PRO A 163 -3.00 2.93 11.29
N ALA A 164 -4.05 3.19 12.08
CA ALA A 164 -3.88 3.72 13.44
C ALA A 164 -3.12 2.74 14.36
N GLU A 165 -3.45 1.46 14.28
CA GLU A 165 -2.75 0.40 15.03
C GLU A 165 -1.29 0.27 14.59
N LEU A 166 -1.02 0.25 13.27
CA LEU A 166 0.33 0.19 12.74
C LEU A 166 1.19 1.37 13.22
N MET A 167 0.60 2.59 13.25
CA MET A 167 1.26 3.81 13.70
C MET A 167 1.29 3.96 15.23
N HIS A 168 0.80 2.96 15.97
CA HIS A 168 0.71 2.96 17.43
C HIS A 168 -0.13 4.11 18.03
N TYR A 169 -1.12 4.61 17.27
CA TYR A 169 -2.08 5.60 17.77
C TYR A 169 -3.14 4.91 18.64
N LYS A 170 -3.13 5.21 19.94
CA LYS A 170 -3.99 4.52 20.92
C LYS A 170 -5.44 5.03 20.95
N ASN A 171 -5.69 6.21 20.40
CA ASN A 171 -6.97 6.92 20.48
C ASN A 171 -7.50 7.36 19.11
N LYS A 172 -7.14 6.63 18.05
CA LYS A 172 -7.58 6.93 16.67
C LYS A 172 -8.10 5.67 15.96
N GLY A 173 -8.81 5.88 14.86
CA GLY A 173 -9.23 4.82 13.95
C GLY A 173 -10.56 4.16 14.29
N MET A 174 -11.24 4.54 15.40
CA MET A 174 -12.54 3.99 15.79
C MET A 174 -13.47 5.11 16.32
N LEU A 175 -14.78 4.96 16.08
CA LEU A 175 -15.81 5.87 16.59
C LEU A 175 -16.28 5.37 17.97
N ILE A 176 -15.49 5.63 19.00
CA ILE A 176 -15.82 5.31 20.39
C ILE A 176 -15.54 6.51 21.30
N PRO A 177 -16.27 6.66 22.44
CA PRO A 177 -16.06 7.77 23.37
C PRO A 177 -14.61 7.86 23.85
N GLY A 178 -14.02 9.05 23.76
CA GLY A 178 -12.63 9.31 24.18
C GLY A 178 -11.58 9.10 23.08
N TYR A 179 -11.98 8.74 21.86
CA TYR A 179 -11.13 8.76 20.67
C TYR A 179 -11.26 10.10 19.93
N ASP A 180 -10.19 10.48 19.20
CA ASP A 180 -10.16 11.66 18.33
C ASP A 180 -10.93 11.40 17.03
#